data_f38ee7f18cde551fbef6019c9c336c52
#
_entry.id   f38ee7f18cde551fbef6019c9c336c52
#
_cell.length_a   1.000
_cell.length_b   1.000
_cell.length_c   1.000
_cell.angle_alpha   90.00
_cell.angle_beta   90.00
_cell.angle_gamma   90.00
#
_symmetry.space_group_name_H-M   'P 1'
#
loop_
_entity.id
_entity.type
_entity.pdbx_description
1 polymer ?
#
loop_
_entity_poly.entity_id
_entity_poly.type
_entity_poly.pdbx_seq_one_letter_code
_entity_poly.pdbx_strand_id
1 'polypeptide(L)' 'MEDETIIDLYFAREERAISETGKKYGSYCRSIAFNILHSHEDTEECVSDTWLHTWNAIPPTRPGCLRAFLG' A
#
# COMPACT_ATOMS: atom_id res chain seq x y z
N MET A 1 -6.27 -4.23 -11.40
CA MET A 1 -6.41 -5.49 -10.64
C MET A 1 -7.30 -5.26 -9.44
N GLU A 2 -8.17 -6.17 -9.12
CA GLU A 2 -9.06 -6.03 -7.98
C GLU A 2 -8.34 -6.24 -6.65
N ASP A 3 -8.86 -5.62 -5.58
CA ASP A 3 -8.24 -5.68 -4.26
C ASP A 3 -8.02 -7.10 -3.75
N GLU A 4 -9.02 -7.97 -3.93
CA GLU A 4 -8.90 -9.36 -3.50
C GLU A 4 -7.75 -10.07 -4.20
N THR A 5 -7.57 -9.81 -5.48
CA THR A 5 -6.48 -10.40 -6.27
C THR A 5 -5.12 -9.88 -5.77
N ILE A 6 -5.04 -8.58 -5.46
CA ILE A 6 -3.83 -7.99 -4.90
C ILE A 6 -3.50 -8.62 -3.54
N ILE A 7 -4.51 -8.77 -2.68
CA ILE A 7 -4.33 -9.40 -1.37
C ILE A 7 -3.85 -10.84 -1.53
N ASP A 8 -4.41 -11.57 -2.48
CA ASP A 8 -3.97 -12.95 -2.76
C ASP A 8 -2.51 -13.01 -3.18
N LEU A 9 -2.02 -12.00 -3.91
CA LEU A 9 -0.60 -11.91 -4.26
C LEU A 9 0.28 -11.74 -3.02
N TYR A 10 -0.17 -10.96 -2.03
CA TYR A 10 0.54 -10.85 -0.77
C TYR A 10 0.59 -12.18 -0.03
N PHE A 11 -0.52 -12.92 -0.01
CA PHE A 11 -0.55 -14.24 0.61
C PHE A 11 0.35 -15.24 -0.10
N ALA A 12 0.50 -15.10 -1.41
CA ALA A 12 1.44 -15.91 -2.20
C ALA A 12 2.89 -15.45 -2.07
N ARG A 13 3.14 -14.35 -1.36
CA ARG A 13 4.45 -13.71 -1.19
C ARG A 13 5.08 -13.32 -2.53
N GLU A 14 4.26 -12.85 -3.46
CA GLU A 14 4.74 -12.32 -4.73
C GLU A 14 5.00 -10.82 -4.64
N GLU A 15 6.21 -10.39 -5.00
CA GLU A 15 6.61 -8.99 -4.93
C GLU A 15 5.76 -8.08 -5.81
N ARG A 16 5.18 -8.61 -6.88
CA ARG A 16 4.29 -7.80 -7.74
C ARG A 16 3.04 -7.32 -7.01
N ALA A 17 2.71 -7.89 -5.83
CA ALA A 17 1.64 -7.38 -4.99
C ALA A 17 1.89 -5.91 -4.62
N ILE A 18 3.13 -5.57 -4.30
CA ILE A 18 3.53 -4.19 -3.98
C ILE A 18 3.40 -3.30 -5.20
N SER A 19 3.86 -3.75 -6.37
CA SER A 19 3.75 -3.00 -7.62
C SER A 19 2.29 -2.73 -7.99
N GLU A 20 1.42 -3.72 -7.86
CA GLU A 20 0.01 -3.57 -8.17
C GLU A 20 -0.70 -2.63 -7.17
N THR A 21 -0.33 -2.71 -5.90
CA THR A 21 -0.83 -1.77 -4.88
C THR A 21 -0.42 -0.35 -5.23
N GLY A 22 0.84 -0.16 -5.61
CA GLY A 22 1.35 1.15 -6.02
C GLY A 22 0.65 1.72 -7.24
N LYS A 23 0.37 0.89 -8.24
CA LYS A 23 -0.36 1.31 -9.44
C LYS A 23 -1.78 1.73 -9.11
N LYS A 24 -2.45 1.01 -8.23
CA LYS A 24 -3.86 1.26 -7.91
C LYS A 24 -4.04 2.39 -6.89
N TYR A 25 -3.21 2.43 -5.86
CA TYR A 25 -3.38 3.34 -4.73
C TYR A 25 -2.22 4.30 -4.48
N GLY A 26 -1.20 4.30 -5.31
CA GLY A 26 -0.03 5.16 -5.13
C GLY A 26 -0.38 6.64 -5.03
N SER A 27 -1.18 7.15 -5.95
CA SER A 27 -1.61 8.56 -5.93
C SER A 27 -2.45 8.89 -4.71
N TYR A 28 -3.32 7.98 -4.31
CA TYR A 28 -4.15 8.14 -3.13
C TYR A 28 -3.29 8.27 -1.86
N CYS A 29 -2.35 7.36 -1.69
CA CYS A 29 -1.45 7.39 -0.53
C CYS A 29 -0.54 8.62 -0.52
N ARG A 30 -0.02 9.01 -1.68
CA ARG A 30 0.79 10.22 -1.81
C ARG A 30 0.02 11.48 -1.46
N SER A 31 -1.23 11.58 -1.91
CA SER A 31 -2.08 12.73 -1.61
C SER A 31 -2.33 12.88 -0.12
N ILE A 32 -2.63 11.78 0.56
CA ILE A 32 -2.87 11.80 1.99
C ILE A 32 -1.59 12.20 2.73
N ALA A 33 -0.47 11.58 2.40
CA ALA A 33 0.80 11.86 3.07
C ALA A 33 1.25 13.30 2.83
N PHE A 34 1.15 13.79 1.60
CA PHE A 34 1.54 15.16 1.27
C PHE A 34 0.69 16.20 1.98
N ASN A 35 -0.62 15.94 2.11
CA ASN A 35 -1.51 16.87 2.82
C ASN A 35 -1.13 17.01 4.29
N ILE A 36 -0.48 16.02 4.87
CA ILE A 36 -0.04 16.05 6.26
C ILE A 36 1.39 16.60 6.37
N LEU A 37 2.29 16.14 5.51
CA LEU A 37 3.73 16.40 5.64
C LEU A 37 4.22 17.63 4.89
N HIS A 38 3.53 18.02 3.81
CA HIS A 38 3.88 19.16 2.95
C HIS A 38 5.33 19.10 2.41
N SER A 39 5.87 17.89 2.25
CA SER A 39 7.22 17.67 1.75
C SER A 39 7.23 16.46 0.82
N HIS A 40 7.79 16.62 -0.39
CA HIS A 40 7.87 15.52 -1.35
C HIS A 40 8.78 14.39 -0.85
N GLU A 41 9.90 14.75 -0.23
CA GLU A 41 10.84 13.74 0.30
C GLU A 41 10.20 12.92 1.42
N ASP A 42 9.58 13.58 2.36
CA ASP A 42 8.90 12.92 3.48
C ASP A 42 7.70 12.09 2.99
N THR A 43 7.00 12.59 1.97
CA THR A 43 5.87 11.88 1.37
C THR A 43 6.33 10.56 0.75
N GLU A 44 7.42 10.58 -0.02
CA GLU A 44 7.94 9.36 -0.65
C GLU A 44 8.41 8.35 0.40
N GLU A 45 9.06 8.80 1.45
CA GLU A 45 9.48 7.95 2.56
C GLU A 45 8.27 7.33 3.26
N CYS A 46 7.24 8.13 3.54
CA CYS A 46 6.02 7.65 4.18
C CYS A 46 5.30 6.61 3.32
N VAL A 47 5.22 6.83 2.02
CA VAL A 47 4.59 5.89 1.09
C VAL A 47 5.39 4.58 1.04
N SER A 48 6.72 4.67 0.99
CA SER A 48 7.59 3.49 1.02
C SER A 48 7.38 2.67 2.30
N ASP A 49 7.28 3.34 3.43
CA ASP A 49 7.02 2.69 4.72
C ASP A 49 5.65 2.01 4.73
N THR A 50 4.67 2.61 4.07
CA THR A 50 3.33 2.01 3.93
C THR A 50 3.40 0.69 3.15
N TRP A 51 4.18 0.68 2.06
CA TRP A 51 4.35 -0.56 1.27
C TRP A 51 5.05 -1.65 2.09
N LEU A 52 6.07 -1.29 2.82
CA LEU A 52 6.79 -2.24 3.68
C LEU A 52 5.89 -2.78 4.79
N HIS A 53 5.13 -1.90 5.44
CA HIS A 53 4.18 -2.30 6.47
C HIS A 53 3.15 -3.30 5.92
N THR A 54 2.60 -3.00 4.75
CA THR A 54 1.62 -3.86 4.08
C THR A 54 2.22 -5.23 3.76
N TRP A 55 3.44 -5.25 3.23
CA TRP A 55 4.15 -6.49 2.93
C TRP A 55 4.35 -7.36 4.17
N ASN A 56 4.66 -6.74 5.30
CA ASN A 56 4.90 -7.46 6.56
C ASN A 56 3.59 -7.86 7.25
N ALA A 57 2.51 -7.12 7.05
CA ALA A 57 1.23 -7.38 7.72
C ALA A 57 0.37 -8.42 6.98
N ILE A 58 0.48 -8.53 5.69
CA ILE A 58 -0.28 -9.47 4.87
C ILE A 58 0.67 -10.52 4.27
N PRO A 59 0.61 -11.81 4.62
CA PRO A 59 -0.24 -12.39 5.67
C PRO A 59 0.32 -12.12 7.07
N PRO A 60 -0.41 -12.41 8.15
CA PRO A 60 -1.70 -13.11 8.18
C PRO A 60 -2.92 -12.18 8.11
N THR A 61 -2.74 -10.86 8.24
CA THR A 61 -3.87 -9.93 8.20
C THR A 61 -4.52 -9.97 6.81
N ARG A 62 -5.85 -10.10 6.77
CA ARG A 62 -6.61 -10.01 5.52
C ARG A 62 -7.58 -8.85 5.63
N PRO A 63 -7.25 -7.67 5.06
CA PRO A 63 -8.13 -6.51 5.18
C PRO A 63 -9.43 -6.71 4.40
N GLY A 64 -10.53 -6.24 4.97
CA GLY A 64 -11.81 -6.22 4.28
C GLY A 64 -11.86 -5.17 3.18
N CYS A 65 -11.06 -4.10 3.34
CA CYS A 65 -10.92 -3.03 2.35
C CYS A 65 -9.47 -2.58 2.31
N LEU A 66 -8.79 -2.85 1.21
CA LEU A 66 -7.37 -2.53 1.06
C LEU A 66 -7.14 -1.01 1.14
N ARG A 67 -8.02 -0.23 0.54
CA ARG A 67 -7.91 1.24 0.58
C ARG A 67 -7.94 1.77 2.01
N ALA A 68 -8.84 1.28 2.83
CA ALA A 68 -8.94 1.67 4.23
C ALA A 68 -7.73 1.20 5.03
N PHE A 69 -7.21 0.03 4.72
CA PHE A 69 -6.02 -0.52 5.37
C PHE A 69 -4.79 0.35 5.09
N LEU A 70 -4.65 0.86 3.88
CA LEU A 70 -3.52 1.72 3.47
C LEU A 70 -3.65 3.15 4.01
N GLY A 71 -4.86 3.64 4.14
CA GLY A 71 -5.14 4.97 4.68
C GLY A 71 -5.08 4.98 6.18
#